data_7472aacd72ccdae465998e36424d5183
#
_entry.id   7472aacd72ccdae465998e36424d5183
#
_cell.length_a   1.000
_cell.length_b   1.000
_cell.length_c   1.000
_cell.angle_alpha   90.00
_cell.angle_beta   90.00
_cell.angle_gamma   90.00
#
_symmetry.space_group_name_H-M   'P 1'
#
loop_
_entity.id
_entity.type
_entity.pdbx_description
1 polymer ?
#
loop_
_entity_poly.entity_id
_entity_poly.type
_entity_poly.pdbx_seq_one_letter_code
_entity_poly.pdbx_strand_id
1 'polypeptide(L)'
;MEERKTLKAITVLLRASQSIQDVVKHEVADYGLNPTEFSVLELLYHKGDQPIQIIGKKVLLSSGSVTYIVDRLESKGYLIRKACPSDRRVTYAALTEEGQTLMSSIFPAHEKRMDELFDGLDLDETITQLKTIGKRAEASKIF
;
A
#
# COMPACT_ATOMS: atom_id res chain seq x y z
N MET A 1 23.84 -29.46 9.47
CA MET A 1 23.10 -28.63 10.43
C MET A 1 21.69 -28.42 9.91
N GLU A 2 20.69 -28.76 10.71
CA GLU A 2 19.32 -28.58 10.30
C GLU A 2 18.97 -27.09 10.22
N GLU A 3 18.28 -26.70 9.16
CA GLU A 3 17.79 -25.36 9.00
C GLU A 3 16.62 -25.11 9.95
N ARG A 4 16.66 -24.02 10.70
CA ARG A 4 15.56 -23.68 11.59
C ARG A 4 14.39 -23.16 10.76
N LYS A 5 13.22 -23.79 10.92
CA LYS A 5 12.02 -23.44 10.14
C LYS A 5 11.60 -21.98 10.35
N THR A 6 11.76 -21.46 11.57
CA THR A 6 11.43 -20.05 11.85
C THR A 6 12.27 -19.09 11.02
N LEU A 7 13.57 -19.32 10.92
CA LEU A 7 14.46 -18.47 10.14
C LEU A 7 14.18 -18.60 8.64
N LYS A 8 13.87 -19.81 8.21
CA LYS A 8 13.47 -20.04 6.82
C LYS A 8 12.19 -19.29 6.49
N ALA A 9 11.19 -19.33 7.39
CA ALA A 9 9.92 -18.64 7.19
C ALA A 9 10.12 -17.13 7.05
N ILE A 10 10.97 -16.53 7.88
CA ILE A 10 11.28 -15.09 7.77
C ILE A 10 11.92 -14.78 6.43
N THR A 11 12.90 -15.56 6.02
CA THR A 11 13.58 -15.36 4.72
C THR A 11 12.59 -15.47 3.56
N VAL A 12 11.76 -16.50 3.57
CA VAL A 12 10.75 -16.72 2.53
C VAL A 12 9.74 -15.58 2.51
N LEU A 13 9.28 -15.15 3.68
CA LEU A 13 8.32 -14.04 3.80
C LEU A 13 8.87 -12.75 3.20
N LEU A 14 10.11 -12.39 3.57
CA LEU A 14 10.73 -11.16 3.08
C LEU A 14 10.98 -11.22 1.57
N ARG A 15 11.40 -12.36 1.06
CA ARG A 15 11.59 -12.54 -0.38
C ARG A 15 10.27 -12.48 -1.14
N ALA A 16 9.21 -13.10 -0.60
CA ALA A 16 7.88 -13.06 -1.21
C ALA A 16 7.37 -11.63 -1.26
N SER A 17 7.54 -10.88 -0.16
CA SER A 17 7.17 -9.46 -0.11
C SER A 17 7.91 -8.67 -1.20
N GLN A 18 9.20 -8.87 -1.35
CA GLN A 18 9.99 -8.18 -2.38
C GLN A 18 9.51 -8.53 -3.78
N SER A 19 9.23 -9.81 -4.04
CA SER A 19 8.76 -10.25 -5.35
C SER A 19 7.41 -9.66 -5.70
N ILE A 20 6.51 -9.53 -4.72
CA ILE A 20 5.21 -8.88 -4.92
C ILE A 20 5.41 -7.40 -5.26
N GLN A 21 6.30 -6.72 -4.54
CA GLN A 21 6.61 -5.31 -4.81
C GLN A 21 7.17 -5.13 -6.22
N ASP A 22 8.01 -6.06 -6.69
CA ASP A 22 8.56 -6.02 -8.04
C ASP A 22 7.47 -6.18 -9.09
N VAL A 23 6.50 -7.07 -8.86
CA VAL A 23 5.35 -7.23 -9.76
C VAL A 23 4.56 -5.93 -9.85
N VAL A 24 4.25 -5.31 -8.72
CA VAL A 24 3.52 -4.04 -8.70
C VAL A 24 4.31 -2.95 -9.41
N LYS A 25 5.62 -2.89 -9.19
CA LYS A 25 6.50 -1.93 -9.84
C LYS A 25 6.39 -2.01 -11.37
N HIS A 26 6.39 -3.22 -11.92
CA HIS A 26 6.23 -3.41 -13.36
C HIS A 26 4.86 -3.00 -13.85
N GLU A 27 3.80 -3.34 -13.10
CA GLU A 27 2.44 -3.01 -13.49
C GLU A 27 2.20 -1.52 -13.61
N VAL A 28 2.75 -0.73 -12.70
CA VAL A 28 2.45 0.70 -12.61
C VAL A 28 3.46 1.59 -13.32
N ALA A 29 4.59 1.03 -13.76
CA ALA A 29 5.65 1.80 -14.41
C ALA A 29 5.18 2.52 -15.67
N ASP A 30 4.36 1.87 -16.49
CA ASP A 30 3.84 2.45 -17.72
C ASP A 30 2.92 3.64 -17.49
N TYR A 31 2.38 3.76 -16.28
CA TYR A 31 1.52 4.88 -15.89
C TYR A 31 2.30 6.00 -15.20
N GLY A 32 3.62 5.87 -15.14
CA GLY A 32 4.48 6.87 -14.48
C GLY A 32 4.40 6.86 -12.96
N LEU A 33 4.01 5.74 -12.37
CA LEU A 33 3.87 5.58 -10.92
C LEU A 33 4.92 4.61 -10.38
N ASN A 34 5.28 4.81 -9.12
CA ASN A 34 6.00 3.81 -8.35
C ASN A 34 5.04 3.07 -7.41
N PRO A 35 5.44 1.94 -6.80
CA PRO A 35 4.54 1.18 -5.92
C PRO A 35 3.99 1.99 -4.74
N THR A 36 4.78 2.90 -4.18
CA THR A 36 4.34 3.74 -3.06
C THR A 36 3.23 4.70 -3.48
N GLU A 37 3.43 5.36 -4.62
CA GLU A 37 2.40 6.24 -5.19
C GLU A 37 1.12 5.47 -5.50
N PHE A 38 1.27 4.28 -6.07
CA PHE A 38 0.13 3.41 -6.36
C PHE A 38 -0.61 3.02 -5.09
N SER A 39 0.10 2.67 -4.02
CA SER A 39 -0.51 2.30 -2.73
C SER A 39 -1.36 3.42 -2.15
N VAL A 40 -0.90 4.66 -2.26
CA VAL A 40 -1.68 5.81 -1.79
C VAL A 40 -2.94 5.99 -2.63
N LEU A 41 -2.82 5.92 -3.95
CA LEU A 41 -3.98 6.04 -4.84
C LEU A 41 -4.98 4.90 -4.62
N GLU A 42 -4.48 3.67 -4.41
CA GLU A 42 -5.33 2.52 -4.14
C GLU A 42 -6.12 2.69 -2.83
N LEU A 43 -5.46 3.19 -1.79
CA LEU A 43 -6.15 3.49 -0.53
C LEU A 43 -7.29 4.47 -0.73
N LEU A 44 -7.03 5.57 -1.43
CA LEU A 44 -8.05 6.59 -1.70
C LEU A 44 -9.15 6.07 -2.62
N TYR A 45 -8.79 5.20 -3.56
CA TYR A 45 -9.76 4.61 -4.50
C TYR A 45 -10.76 3.70 -3.77
N HIS A 46 -10.29 2.91 -2.81
CA HIS A 46 -11.14 1.95 -2.09
C HIS A 46 -11.82 2.52 -0.85
N LYS A 47 -11.16 3.43 -0.14
CA LYS A 47 -11.64 3.92 1.16
C LYS A 47 -12.17 5.35 1.11
N GLY A 48 -12.01 6.03 -0.04
CA GLY A 48 -12.39 7.43 -0.15
C GLY A 48 -11.35 8.35 0.48
N ASP A 49 -11.75 9.59 0.71
CA ASP A 49 -10.85 10.62 1.26
C ASP A 49 -10.27 10.18 2.60
N GLN A 50 -9.00 10.46 2.82
CA GLN A 50 -8.28 10.06 4.04
C GLN A 50 -7.49 11.24 4.59
N PRO A 51 -7.47 11.42 5.93
CA PRO A 51 -6.54 12.37 6.54
C PRO A 51 -5.10 12.00 6.18
N ILE A 52 -4.29 12.97 5.81
CA ILE A 52 -2.92 12.73 5.38
C ILE A 52 -2.11 12.01 6.44
N GLN A 53 -2.31 12.35 7.73
CA GLN A 53 -1.60 11.70 8.82
C GLN A 53 -1.87 10.20 8.91
N ILE A 54 -3.05 9.76 8.47
CA ILE A 54 -3.45 8.34 8.52
C ILE A 54 -2.88 7.56 7.35
N ILE A 55 -2.65 8.20 6.22
CA ILE A 55 -2.12 7.53 5.03
C ILE A 55 -0.82 6.80 5.34
N GLY A 56 0.10 7.45 6.05
CA GLY A 56 1.38 6.84 6.39
C GLY A 56 1.29 5.62 7.30
N LYS A 57 0.16 5.45 8.01
CA LYS A 57 -0.09 4.29 8.86
C LYS A 57 -0.74 3.15 8.10
N LYS A 58 -1.53 3.47 7.06
CA LYS A 58 -2.29 2.48 6.29
C LYS A 58 -1.51 1.93 5.10
N VAL A 59 -0.55 2.68 4.58
CA VAL A 59 0.32 2.21 3.51
C VAL A 59 1.74 2.07 4.06
N LEU A 60 2.53 1.18 3.45
CA LEU A 60 3.90 0.92 3.90
C LEU A 60 4.82 2.05 3.44
N LEU A 61 4.83 3.13 4.20
CA LEU A 61 5.68 4.29 3.95
C LEU A 61 6.65 4.49 5.09
N SER A 62 7.89 4.84 4.75
CA SER A 62 8.84 5.31 5.74
C SER A 62 8.38 6.68 6.26
N SER A 63 8.70 6.98 7.53
CA SER A 63 8.35 8.25 8.13
C SER A 63 8.94 9.41 7.32
N GLY A 64 8.18 10.47 7.16
CA GLY A 64 8.58 11.64 6.38
C GLY A 64 8.30 11.54 4.89
N SER A 65 7.93 10.37 4.39
CA SER A 65 7.65 10.17 2.96
C SER A 65 6.25 10.58 2.56
N VAL A 66 5.31 10.63 3.49
CA VAL A 66 3.89 10.89 3.18
C VAL A 66 3.70 12.23 2.48
N THR A 67 4.24 13.30 3.05
CA THR A 67 4.12 14.64 2.47
C THR A 67 4.72 14.68 1.06
N TYR A 68 5.88 14.07 0.90
CA TYR A 68 6.57 14.02 -0.39
C TYR A 68 5.73 13.29 -1.45
N ILE A 69 5.18 12.14 -1.09
CA ILE A 69 4.36 11.35 -2.03
C ILE A 69 3.07 12.08 -2.37
N VAL A 70 2.42 12.67 -1.37
CA VAL A 70 1.20 13.47 -1.60
C VAL A 70 1.50 14.66 -2.52
N ASP A 71 2.62 15.36 -2.29
CA ASP A 71 3.05 16.46 -3.15
C ASP A 71 3.25 15.99 -4.60
N ARG A 72 3.90 14.85 -4.79
CA ARG A 72 4.13 14.31 -6.13
C ARG A 72 2.82 13.95 -6.83
N LEU A 73 1.91 13.29 -6.13
CA LEU A 73 0.62 12.90 -6.71
C LEU A 73 -0.25 14.11 -7.00
N GLU A 74 -0.18 15.12 -6.16
CA GLU A 74 -0.88 16.39 -6.43
C GLU A 74 -0.31 17.08 -7.67
N SER A 75 1.02 17.11 -7.80
CA SER A 75 1.68 17.68 -8.98
C SER A 75 1.31 16.94 -10.27
N LYS A 76 1.09 15.63 -10.17
CA LYS A 76 0.67 14.82 -11.32
C LYS A 76 -0.82 14.99 -11.64
N GLY A 77 -1.57 15.64 -10.78
CA GLY A 77 -3.01 15.88 -10.98
C GLY A 77 -3.91 14.75 -10.52
N TYR A 78 -3.40 13.76 -9.78
CA TYR A 78 -4.17 12.60 -9.37
C TYR A 78 -4.83 12.71 -8.00
N LEU A 79 -4.36 13.63 -7.16
CA LEU A 79 -5.02 13.90 -5.89
C LEU A 79 -4.99 15.39 -5.57
N ILE A 80 -5.85 15.78 -4.64
CA ILE A 80 -5.89 17.14 -4.10
C ILE A 80 -5.95 17.08 -2.58
N ARG A 81 -5.49 18.15 -1.94
CA ARG A 81 -5.67 18.36 -0.51
C ARG A 81 -6.97 19.09 -0.27
N LYS A 82 -7.71 18.62 0.73
CA LYS A 82 -8.95 19.26 1.18
C LYS A 82 -8.89 19.57 2.67
N ALA A 83 -9.27 20.78 3.04
CA ALA A 83 -9.41 21.11 4.46
C ALA A 83 -10.58 20.34 5.08
N CYS A 84 -10.40 19.90 6.32
CA CYS A 84 -11.50 19.30 7.08
C CYS A 84 -12.46 20.39 7.52
N PRO A 85 -13.77 20.29 7.21
CA PRO A 85 -14.74 21.32 7.58
C PRO A 85 -14.86 21.52 9.09
N SER A 86 -14.63 20.46 9.87
CA SER A 86 -14.81 20.48 11.32
C SER A 86 -13.54 20.69 12.11
N ASP A 87 -12.35 20.56 11.49
CA ASP A 87 -11.07 20.73 12.18
C ASP A 87 -10.00 21.23 11.22
N ARG A 88 -9.59 22.48 11.40
CA ARG A 88 -8.58 23.14 10.57
C ARG A 88 -7.18 22.50 10.65
N ARG A 89 -6.93 21.69 11.68
CA ARG A 89 -5.65 21.01 11.85
C ARG A 89 -5.53 19.76 11.00
N VAL A 90 -6.65 19.32 10.41
CA VAL A 90 -6.70 18.09 9.63
C VAL A 90 -6.85 18.43 8.16
N THR A 91 -5.98 17.85 7.34
CA THR A 91 -6.04 17.96 5.88
C THR A 91 -6.28 16.57 5.32
N TYR A 92 -7.26 16.47 4.43
CA TYR A 92 -7.57 15.23 3.72
C TYR A 92 -6.89 15.20 2.36
N ALA A 93 -6.53 14.00 1.92
CA ALA A 93 -6.18 13.73 0.53
C ALA A 93 -7.38 13.09 -0.14
N ALA A 94 -7.67 13.51 -1.35
CA ALA A 94 -8.79 13.00 -2.13
C ALA A 94 -8.36 12.78 -3.57
N LEU A 95 -8.90 11.73 -4.23
CA LEU A 95 -8.67 11.55 -5.65
C LEU A 95 -9.34 12.65 -6.45
N THR A 96 -8.65 13.12 -7.47
CA THR A 96 -9.26 13.96 -8.51
C THR A 96 -10.03 13.07 -9.47
N GLU A 97 -10.77 13.66 -10.39
CA GLU A 97 -11.40 12.93 -11.48
C GLU A 97 -10.36 12.17 -12.31
N GLU A 98 -9.22 12.81 -12.56
CA GLU A 98 -8.11 12.17 -13.28
C GLU A 98 -7.54 10.98 -12.51
N GLY A 99 -7.39 11.12 -11.20
CA GLY A 99 -6.93 10.03 -10.34
C GLY A 99 -7.91 8.86 -10.33
N GLN A 100 -9.20 9.16 -10.27
CA GLN A 100 -10.26 8.15 -10.32
C GLN A 100 -10.23 7.39 -11.65
N THR A 101 -10.10 8.11 -12.75
CA THR A 101 -10.02 7.51 -14.09
C THR A 101 -8.78 6.63 -14.22
N LEU A 102 -7.64 7.11 -13.74
CA LEU A 102 -6.40 6.34 -13.76
C LEU A 102 -6.56 5.02 -13.01
N MET A 103 -7.09 5.08 -11.79
CA MET A 103 -7.24 3.88 -10.97
C MET A 103 -8.26 2.91 -11.58
N SER A 104 -9.33 3.42 -12.19
CA SER A 104 -10.29 2.58 -12.91
C SER A 104 -9.66 1.84 -14.09
N SER A 105 -8.63 2.43 -14.70
CA SER A 105 -7.89 1.79 -15.80
C SER A 105 -6.90 0.74 -15.30
N ILE A 106 -6.22 1.00 -14.18
CA ILE A 106 -5.17 0.11 -13.67
C ILE A 106 -5.74 -1.06 -12.89
N PHE A 107 -6.75 -0.80 -12.07
CA PHE A 107 -7.17 -1.71 -11.01
C PHE A 107 -7.64 -3.08 -11.48
N PRO A 108 -8.44 -3.23 -12.55
CA PRO A 108 -8.93 -4.56 -12.95
C PRO A 108 -7.80 -5.54 -13.28
N ALA A 109 -6.78 -5.12 -13.99
CA ALA A 109 -5.63 -5.97 -14.33
C ALA A 109 -4.80 -6.28 -13.08
N HIS A 110 -4.63 -5.30 -12.19
CA HIS A 110 -3.91 -5.48 -10.93
C HIS A 110 -4.62 -6.51 -10.04
N GLU A 111 -5.94 -6.36 -9.87
CA GLU A 111 -6.74 -7.29 -9.07
C GLU A 111 -6.61 -8.72 -9.59
N LYS A 112 -6.75 -8.89 -10.91
CA LYS A 112 -6.63 -10.20 -11.54
C LYS A 112 -5.25 -10.81 -11.30
N ARG A 113 -4.20 -10.01 -11.43
CA ARG A 113 -2.83 -10.50 -11.21
C ARG A 113 -2.60 -10.90 -9.76
N MET A 114 -3.11 -10.12 -8.82
CA MET A 114 -2.99 -10.45 -7.40
C MET A 114 -3.76 -11.73 -7.08
N ASP A 115 -4.96 -11.90 -7.65
CA ASP A 115 -5.73 -13.13 -7.49
C ASP A 115 -4.94 -14.35 -7.97
N GLU A 116 -4.23 -14.24 -9.09
CA GLU A 116 -3.42 -15.33 -9.63
C GLU A 116 -2.28 -15.73 -8.68
N LEU A 117 -1.69 -14.76 -7.97
CA LEU A 117 -0.61 -15.04 -7.01
C LEU A 117 -1.09 -15.91 -5.84
N PHE A 118 -2.35 -15.82 -5.49
CA PHE A 118 -2.91 -16.54 -4.34
C PHE A 118 -3.81 -17.72 -4.76
N ASP A 119 -3.85 -18.04 -6.04
CA ASP A 119 -4.71 -19.12 -6.53
C ASP A 119 -4.37 -20.45 -5.84
N GLY A 120 -5.40 -21.14 -5.39
CA GLY A 120 -5.24 -22.42 -4.70
C GLY A 120 -4.81 -22.34 -3.25
N LEU A 121 -4.60 -21.14 -2.70
CA LEU A 121 -4.20 -20.94 -1.31
C LEU A 121 -5.40 -20.55 -0.46
N ASP A 122 -5.33 -20.90 0.83
CA ASP A 122 -6.34 -20.48 1.80
C ASP A 122 -6.02 -19.04 2.24
N LEU A 123 -6.73 -18.07 1.66
CA LEU A 123 -6.50 -16.66 1.94
C LEU A 123 -6.82 -16.26 3.37
N ASP A 124 -7.90 -16.80 3.94
CA ASP A 124 -8.29 -16.47 5.31
C ASP A 124 -7.21 -16.92 6.30
N GLU A 125 -6.70 -18.14 6.12
CA GLU A 125 -5.62 -18.66 6.96
C GLU A 125 -4.34 -17.85 6.76
N THR A 126 -3.99 -17.55 5.50
CA THR A 126 -2.79 -16.76 5.17
C THR A 126 -2.85 -15.37 5.82
N ILE A 127 -3.98 -14.69 5.69
CA ILE A 127 -4.18 -13.36 6.30
C ILE A 127 -4.04 -13.44 7.81
N THR A 128 -4.66 -14.43 8.45
CA THR A 128 -4.62 -14.61 9.90
C THR A 128 -3.19 -14.81 10.38
N GLN A 129 -2.43 -15.68 9.72
CA GLN A 129 -1.06 -15.98 10.10
C GLN A 129 -0.16 -14.75 9.93
N LEU A 130 -0.29 -14.04 8.81
CA LEU A 130 0.50 -12.84 8.54
C LEU A 130 0.19 -11.73 9.55
N LYS A 131 -1.08 -11.53 9.89
CA LYS A 131 -1.48 -10.54 10.91
C LYS A 131 -0.90 -10.89 12.27
N THR A 132 -0.88 -12.17 12.63
CA THR A 132 -0.31 -12.62 13.90
C THR A 132 1.18 -12.29 13.97
N ILE A 133 1.91 -12.61 12.93
CA ILE A 133 3.34 -12.32 12.84
C ILE A 133 3.58 -10.81 12.93
N GLY A 134 2.83 -10.04 12.18
CA GLY A 134 2.97 -8.57 12.14
C GLY A 134 2.70 -7.93 13.49
N LYS A 135 1.65 -8.36 14.19
CA LYS A 135 1.32 -7.84 15.52
C LYS A 135 2.39 -8.17 16.54
N ARG A 136 2.94 -9.37 16.49
CA ARG A 136 4.02 -9.78 17.40
C ARG A 136 5.29 -8.97 17.14
N ALA A 137 5.62 -8.76 15.87
CA ALA A 137 6.77 -7.96 15.51
C ALA A 137 6.62 -6.51 15.98
N GLU A 138 5.42 -5.93 15.80
CA GLU A 138 5.14 -4.56 16.24
C GLU A 138 5.26 -4.43 17.76
N ALA A 139 4.72 -5.39 18.51
CA ALA A 139 4.77 -5.39 19.97
C ALA A 139 6.19 -5.55 20.52
N SER A 140 7.10 -6.13 19.75
CA SER A 140 8.48 -6.38 20.17
C SER A 140 9.45 -5.23 19.84
N LYS A 141 8.97 -4.16 19.23
CA LYS A 141 9.82 -3.00 18.95
C LYS A 141 10.24 -2.33 20.26
N ILE A 142 11.54 -2.10 20.37
CA ILE A 142 12.15 -1.44 21.52
C ILE A 142 12.86 -0.19 21.01
N PHE A 143 12.24 0.96 21.18
CA PHE A 143 12.78 2.24 20.72
C PHE A 143 12.68 3.29 21.81
#